data_e8a386fb8093a563d61433ddf91323b2
#
_entry.id   e8a386fb8093a563d61433ddf91323b2
#
_cell.length_a   1.000
_cell.length_b   1.000
_cell.length_c   1.000
_cell.angle_alpha   90.00
_cell.angle_beta   90.00
_cell.angle_gamma   90.00
#
_symmetry.space_group_name_H-M   'P 1'
#
loop_
_entity.id
_entity.type
_entity.pdbx_description
1 polymer ?
#
loop_
_entity_poly.entity_id
_entity_poly.type
_entity_poly.pdbx_seq_one_letter_code
_entity_poly.pdbx_strand_id
1 'polypeptide(L)'
;MSAGSRAQAGAFFLSPALFLASCGGSSAPELPNSGSDPSTTGSSKSAVQHIVVVQMQNASFDHLFGKFPASNGNKVNGLRTGIPGYVQTDATGNQVSPYLLTDDASAALPEGYPAYLADLDSGAMDKFAITEGSTSMGYYDDSVPGISILWDYANQYALADRFFSSVIGEAPTNQLYMVAASDNNFIYSVQPAFGPCNLPDSVAMPLTFPNIGDQLSQKGISWGVYQEDFGVCSAYNPLHNPFQYFTSTHQSTKDYSEFASDVAAGKLPSVVFVFPNNSDDMHPGNGPITNGIAFLDTLVKTLKGSSFWNTTAVVINWDTGGGWYDHAPPPSVDSQGLNVRVPLLVISPLAKEHYVSHVQLDHVSILKFIQNNWGLSPLNTRNTLSNDISDLFK
;
A
#
# COMPACT_ATOMS: atom_id res chain seq x y z
N MET A 1 2.63 27.27 -70.14
CA MET A 1 1.80 26.39 -70.97
C MET A 1 0.77 25.83 -70.01
N SER A 2 -0.41 26.43 -69.97
CA SER A 2 -1.66 26.02 -70.58
C SER A 2 -2.26 24.85 -69.85
N ALA A 3 -3.37 24.86 -69.26
CA ALA A 3 -4.70 25.43 -69.22
C ALA A 3 -5.47 24.52 -68.31
N GLY A 4 -6.30 24.84 -67.37
CA GLY A 4 -7.53 25.60 -67.46
C GLY A 4 -8.71 24.64 -67.60
N SER A 5 -9.56 24.51 -66.59
CA SER A 5 -10.98 24.32 -66.81
C SER A 5 -11.80 24.53 -65.53
N ARG A 6 -12.75 25.43 -65.62
CA ARG A 6 -13.83 25.77 -64.66
C ARG A 6 -15.07 24.94 -65.01
N ALA A 7 -15.88 24.61 -64.00
CA ALA A 7 -17.35 24.51 -64.10
C ALA A 7 -17.88 24.50 -62.65
N GLN A 8 -18.54 25.44 -62.19
CA GLN A 8 -19.89 26.04 -62.29
C GLN A 8 -20.85 25.40 -61.26
N ALA A 9 -21.42 26.31 -60.51
CA ALA A 9 -22.38 26.24 -59.43
C ALA A 9 -23.74 25.65 -59.85
N GLY A 10 -24.37 25.04 -58.87
CA GLY A 10 -25.79 24.75 -58.89
C GLY A 10 -26.36 24.90 -57.50
N ALA A 11 -27.01 26.05 -57.25
CA ALA A 11 -27.76 26.31 -56.03
C ALA A 11 -29.14 25.68 -56.14
N PHE A 12 -29.54 24.91 -55.16
CA PHE A 12 -30.97 24.56 -54.90
C PHE A 12 -31.31 25.02 -53.50
N PHE A 13 -32.22 26.02 -53.46
CA PHE A 13 -32.98 26.42 -52.28
C PHE A 13 -34.09 25.41 -52.01
N LEU A 14 -34.20 24.92 -50.77
CA LEU A 14 -35.41 24.34 -50.24
C LEU A 14 -35.58 24.75 -48.78
N SER A 15 -36.75 25.35 -48.54
CA SER A 15 -37.21 25.94 -47.26
C SER A 15 -37.33 24.94 -46.11
N PRO A 16 -37.27 25.42 -44.86
CA PRO A 16 -37.29 24.58 -43.68
C PRO A 16 -38.69 24.17 -43.27
N ALA A 17 -38.91 22.87 -43.09
CA ALA A 17 -40.05 22.36 -42.37
C ALA A 17 -39.71 22.31 -40.86
N LEU A 18 -40.47 23.06 -40.09
CA LEU A 18 -40.40 23.11 -38.63
C LEU A 18 -41.00 21.82 -38.08
N PHE A 19 -40.17 20.87 -37.59
CA PHE A 19 -40.62 19.77 -36.75
C PHE A 19 -40.32 20.12 -35.31
N LEU A 20 -41.38 20.39 -34.54
CA LEU A 20 -41.36 20.39 -33.09
C LEU A 20 -41.11 18.95 -32.62
N ALA A 21 -39.85 18.63 -32.28
CA ALA A 21 -39.52 17.40 -31.56
C ALA A 21 -39.61 17.69 -30.06
N SER A 22 -40.58 17.02 -29.44
CA SER A 22 -40.77 16.87 -28.01
C SER A 22 -39.43 16.46 -27.35
N CYS A 23 -38.99 17.22 -26.36
CA CYS A 23 -37.93 16.81 -25.43
C CYS A 23 -38.42 15.63 -24.61
N GLY A 24 -38.15 14.42 -25.08
CA GLY A 24 -38.10 13.23 -24.25
C GLY A 24 -36.75 13.26 -23.49
N GLY A 25 -36.79 13.55 -22.20
CA GLY A 25 -35.63 13.42 -21.34
C GLY A 25 -35.14 11.98 -21.35
N SER A 26 -34.06 11.71 -22.07
CA SER A 26 -33.26 10.51 -21.81
C SER A 26 -32.51 10.76 -20.51
N SER A 27 -33.01 10.19 -19.43
CA SER A 27 -32.23 9.97 -18.24
C SER A 27 -30.94 9.22 -18.67
N ALA A 28 -29.79 9.83 -18.42
CA ALA A 28 -28.52 9.13 -18.51
C ALA A 28 -28.63 7.85 -17.68
N PRO A 29 -28.03 6.72 -18.13
CA PRO A 29 -28.00 5.53 -17.31
C PRO A 29 -27.35 5.91 -15.99
N GLU A 30 -28.05 5.72 -14.88
CA GLU A 30 -27.46 5.79 -13.54
C GLU A 30 -26.28 4.80 -13.53
N LEU A 31 -25.10 5.35 -13.29
CA LEU A 31 -23.91 4.54 -12.99
C LEU A 31 -24.28 3.63 -11.82
N PRO A 32 -23.91 2.35 -11.85
CA PRO A 32 -24.14 1.48 -10.70
C PRO A 32 -23.54 2.16 -9.47
N ASN A 33 -24.37 2.42 -8.48
CA ASN A 33 -24.00 3.01 -7.22
C ASN A 33 -22.97 2.08 -6.57
N SER A 34 -21.67 2.39 -6.72
CA SER A 34 -20.57 1.63 -6.13
C SER A 34 -20.48 1.85 -4.60
N GLY A 35 -21.34 2.65 -4.05
CA GLY A 35 -21.54 2.81 -2.62
C GLY A 35 -22.67 1.89 -2.15
N SER A 36 -22.34 0.65 -1.75
CA SER A 36 -23.21 -0.08 -0.85
C SER A 36 -23.46 0.82 0.37
N ASP A 37 -24.72 0.98 0.76
CA ASP A 37 -25.10 1.68 1.99
C ASP A 37 -24.20 1.21 3.13
N PRO A 38 -23.43 2.10 3.81
CA PRO A 38 -22.50 1.71 4.89
C PRO A 38 -23.21 0.96 6.03
N SER A 39 -24.53 0.94 6.07
CA SER A 39 -25.33 0.18 7.04
C SER A 39 -25.36 -1.34 6.78
N THR A 40 -24.93 -1.84 5.62
CA THR A 40 -24.83 -3.27 5.34
C THR A 40 -23.44 -3.78 5.65
N THR A 41 -23.14 -3.97 6.95
CA THR A 41 -22.01 -4.77 7.37
C THR A 41 -22.40 -6.25 7.20
N GLY A 42 -21.83 -6.92 6.20
CA GLY A 42 -21.93 -8.39 6.14
C GLY A 42 -21.35 -8.96 7.42
N SER A 43 -21.96 -10.02 7.95
CA SER A 43 -21.52 -10.63 9.20
C SER A 43 -20.08 -11.12 9.09
N SER A 44 -19.16 -10.53 9.85
CA SER A 44 -17.80 -11.01 10.03
C SER A 44 -17.80 -12.32 10.81
N LYS A 45 -16.82 -13.18 10.56
CA LYS A 45 -16.62 -14.43 11.32
C LYS A 45 -15.85 -14.21 12.63
N SER A 46 -15.22 -13.07 12.79
CA SER A 46 -14.51 -12.67 14.01
C SER A 46 -15.16 -11.45 14.67
N ALA A 47 -14.62 -11.01 15.79
CA ALA A 47 -15.03 -9.76 16.45
C ALA A 47 -14.63 -8.51 15.65
N VAL A 48 -13.76 -8.64 14.64
CA VAL A 48 -13.34 -7.53 13.79
C VAL A 48 -14.42 -7.23 12.75
N GLN A 49 -15.04 -6.08 12.82
CA GLN A 49 -16.07 -5.62 11.90
C GLN A 49 -15.56 -4.56 10.90
N HIS A 50 -14.47 -3.88 11.26
CA HIS A 50 -13.83 -2.89 10.41
C HIS A 50 -12.33 -3.18 10.31
N ILE A 51 -11.81 -3.28 9.09
CA ILE A 51 -10.38 -3.40 8.82
C ILE A 51 -9.96 -2.15 8.03
N VAL A 52 -9.03 -1.38 8.60
CA VAL A 52 -8.42 -0.21 7.94
C VAL A 52 -6.98 -0.56 7.62
N VAL A 53 -6.67 -0.81 6.35
CA VAL A 53 -5.33 -1.10 5.86
C VAL A 53 -4.67 0.19 5.43
N VAL A 54 -3.57 0.55 6.05
CA VAL A 54 -2.76 1.73 5.68
C VAL A 54 -1.45 1.22 5.09
N GLN A 55 -1.12 1.67 3.89
CA GLN A 55 0.13 1.30 3.25
C GLN A 55 1.05 2.50 3.11
N MET A 56 2.21 2.39 3.77
CA MET A 56 3.31 3.33 3.72
C MET A 56 4.34 2.88 2.67
N GLN A 57 5.34 3.71 2.41
CA GLN A 57 6.32 3.48 1.35
C GLN A 57 7.72 3.23 1.93
N ASN A 58 8.44 2.30 1.30
CA ASN A 58 9.90 2.22 1.29
C ASN A 58 10.63 2.23 2.66
N ALA A 59 10.32 1.26 3.52
CA ALA A 59 11.11 1.04 4.73
C ALA A 59 11.28 -0.45 5.06
N SER A 60 12.51 -0.89 5.25
CA SER A 60 12.77 -2.24 5.75
C SER A 60 12.41 -2.35 7.25
N PHE A 61 12.23 -3.58 7.73
CA PHE A 61 11.98 -3.82 9.15
C PHE A 61 13.15 -3.31 10.01
N ASP A 62 14.38 -3.61 9.63
CA ASP A 62 15.56 -3.18 10.39
C ASP A 62 15.72 -1.66 10.40
N HIS A 63 15.30 -0.97 9.36
CA HIS A 63 15.35 0.49 9.29
C HIS A 63 14.52 1.18 10.38
N LEU A 64 13.29 0.68 10.65
CA LEU A 64 12.37 1.30 11.62
C LEU A 64 12.27 0.56 12.96
N PHE A 65 12.46 -0.75 12.97
CA PHE A 65 12.24 -1.61 14.15
C PHE A 65 13.44 -2.49 14.50
N GLY A 66 14.56 -2.39 13.76
CA GLY A 66 15.74 -3.20 14.01
C GLY A 66 16.33 -3.04 15.43
N LYS A 67 16.06 -1.91 16.09
CA LYS A 67 16.47 -1.61 17.47
C LYS A 67 15.30 -1.56 18.46
N PHE A 68 14.11 -1.92 18.03
CA PHE A 68 12.92 -1.90 18.87
C PHE A 68 13.11 -2.76 20.14
N PRO A 69 12.98 -2.16 21.33
CA PRO A 69 13.17 -2.85 22.60
C PRO A 69 11.87 -3.51 23.05
N ALA A 70 11.43 -4.56 22.36
CA ALA A 70 10.18 -5.23 22.68
C ALA A 70 10.10 -5.62 24.15
N SER A 71 8.97 -5.35 24.78
CA SER A 71 8.71 -5.60 26.19
C SER A 71 8.37 -7.07 26.46
N ASN A 72 8.35 -7.47 27.74
CA ASN A 72 7.89 -8.77 28.23
C ASN A 72 8.58 -10.02 27.64
N GLY A 73 9.86 -9.90 27.21
CA GLY A 73 10.64 -11.03 26.72
C GLY A 73 10.32 -11.45 25.29
N ASN A 74 9.36 -10.83 24.65
CA ASN A 74 8.95 -11.06 23.26
C ASN A 74 9.83 -10.19 22.34
N LYS A 75 11.02 -10.68 21.99
CA LYS A 75 12.05 -9.91 21.28
C LYS A 75 11.85 -10.00 19.77
N VAL A 76 12.04 -8.87 19.10
CA VAL A 76 12.15 -8.86 17.63
C VAL A 76 13.43 -9.56 17.16
N ASN A 77 13.39 -10.16 15.99
CA ASN A 77 14.59 -10.51 15.24
C ASN A 77 15.16 -9.24 14.60
N GLY A 78 15.87 -8.44 15.41
CA GLY A 78 16.34 -7.12 15.03
C GLY A 78 17.86 -7.05 14.85
N LEU A 79 18.34 -5.84 14.56
CA LEU A 79 19.75 -5.55 14.34
C LEU A 79 20.61 -5.81 15.58
N ARG A 80 21.68 -6.55 15.39
CA ARG A 80 22.73 -6.77 16.39
C ARG A 80 23.97 -5.97 15.98
N THR A 81 24.17 -4.81 16.57
CA THR A 81 25.35 -4.00 16.31
C THR A 81 26.63 -4.67 16.80
N GLY A 82 27.73 -4.44 16.07
CA GLY A 82 29.07 -4.96 16.45
C GLY A 82 29.33 -6.42 16.10
N ILE A 83 28.41 -7.07 15.34
CA ILE A 83 28.62 -8.42 14.82
C ILE A 83 29.22 -8.32 13.41
N PRO A 84 30.34 -9.03 13.11
CA PRO A 84 30.97 -8.95 11.80
C PRO A 84 30.09 -9.25 10.61
N GLY A 85 29.04 -10.07 10.76
CA GLY A 85 28.11 -10.43 9.69
C GLY A 85 27.17 -9.30 9.20
N TYR A 86 27.15 -8.15 9.88
CA TYR A 86 26.35 -6.99 9.46
C TYR A 86 27.18 -5.87 8.83
N VAL A 87 28.50 -6.06 8.72
CA VAL A 87 29.39 -5.09 8.08
C VAL A 87 29.42 -5.38 6.58
N GLN A 88 29.16 -4.38 5.77
CA GLN A 88 29.18 -4.49 4.31
C GLN A 88 30.28 -3.63 3.70
N THR A 89 30.64 -3.89 2.47
CA THR A 89 31.64 -3.08 1.74
C THR A 89 30.89 -2.20 0.73
N ASP A 90 31.10 -0.89 0.79
CA ASP A 90 30.53 0.04 -0.17
C ASP A 90 31.27 0.04 -1.53
N ALA A 91 30.74 0.79 -2.51
CA ALA A 91 31.30 0.88 -3.86
C ALA A 91 32.71 1.50 -3.91
N THR A 92 33.18 2.13 -2.80
CA THR A 92 34.52 2.71 -2.68
C THR A 92 35.49 1.82 -1.94
N GLY A 93 35.02 0.67 -1.45
CA GLY A 93 35.83 -0.32 -0.70
C GLY A 93 35.85 -0.09 0.81
N ASN A 94 35.07 0.86 1.35
CA ASN A 94 34.98 1.09 2.78
C ASN A 94 34.06 0.08 3.45
N GLN A 95 34.36 -0.24 4.71
CA GLN A 95 33.50 -1.08 5.54
C GLN A 95 32.43 -0.21 6.19
N VAL A 96 31.17 -0.60 6.03
CA VAL A 96 30.00 0.11 6.55
C VAL A 96 29.22 -0.82 7.48
N SER A 97 29.11 -0.43 8.73
CA SER A 97 28.20 -1.09 9.70
C SER A 97 26.85 -0.40 9.74
N PRO A 98 25.76 -1.07 10.16
CA PRO A 98 24.53 -0.38 10.46
C PRO A 98 24.76 0.76 11.47
N TYR A 99 24.21 1.94 11.20
CA TYR A 99 24.40 3.15 12.00
C TYR A 99 23.11 3.91 12.22
N LEU A 100 23.04 4.66 13.32
CA LEU A 100 21.89 5.47 13.67
C LEU A 100 21.81 6.71 12.77
N LEU A 101 20.65 6.90 12.14
CA LEU A 101 20.30 8.14 11.46
C LEU A 101 19.82 9.16 12.48
N THR A 102 20.28 10.39 12.35
CA THR A 102 19.94 11.51 13.25
C THR A 102 18.97 12.49 12.63
N ASP A 103 18.89 12.53 11.31
CA ASP A 103 17.96 13.35 10.55
C ASP A 103 16.71 12.53 10.22
N ASP A 104 15.55 13.13 10.32
CA ASP A 104 14.26 12.50 10.00
C ASP A 104 13.92 12.53 8.50
N ALA A 105 14.75 13.15 7.69
CA ALA A 105 14.67 13.16 6.23
C ALA A 105 15.93 12.52 5.63
N SER A 106 15.75 11.58 4.74
CA SER A 106 16.82 10.95 3.97
C SER A 106 16.61 11.18 2.48
N ALA A 107 17.71 11.16 1.71
CA ALA A 107 17.61 11.12 0.26
C ALA A 107 17.07 9.78 -0.21
N ALA A 108 16.42 9.75 -1.38
CA ALA A 108 16.04 8.50 -2.04
C ALA A 108 17.27 7.64 -2.31
N LEU A 109 17.10 6.34 -2.11
CA LEU A 109 18.12 5.34 -2.45
C LEU A 109 17.97 4.91 -3.92
N PRO A 110 19.02 4.39 -4.56
CA PRO A 110 18.94 3.79 -5.90
C PRO A 110 18.18 2.48 -5.82
N GLU A 111 16.88 2.52 -5.85
CA GLU A 111 15.98 1.37 -5.76
C GLU A 111 15.58 0.80 -7.11
N GLY A 112 14.94 -0.36 -7.12
CA GLY A 112 14.40 -1.01 -8.32
C GLY A 112 14.77 -2.49 -8.41
N TYR A 113 14.10 -3.21 -9.30
CA TYR A 113 14.23 -4.66 -9.41
C TYR A 113 15.69 -5.18 -9.50
N PRO A 114 16.58 -4.62 -10.35
CA PRO A 114 17.95 -5.11 -10.42
C PRO A 114 18.75 -4.88 -9.13
N ALA A 115 18.51 -3.77 -8.44
CA ALA A 115 19.13 -3.44 -7.18
C ALA A 115 18.66 -4.39 -6.08
N TYR A 116 17.35 -4.56 -5.91
CA TYR A 116 16.78 -5.48 -4.93
C TYR A 116 17.26 -6.92 -5.11
N LEU A 117 17.38 -7.39 -6.37
CA LEU A 117 17.91 -8.72 -6.65
C LEU A 117 19.38 -8.85 -6.23
N ALA A 118 20.17 -7.79 -6.45
CA ALA A 118 21.57 -7.73 -6.05
C ALA A 118 21.73 -7.69 -4.52
N ASP A 119 20.91 -6.89 -3.82
CA ASP A 119 20.94 -6.73 -2.36
C ASP A 119 20.77 -8.04 -1.63
N LEU A 120 19.84 -8.87 -2.10
CA LEU A 120 19.56 -10.17 -1.52
C LEU A 120 20.74 -11.15 -1.65
N ASP A 121 21.55 -11.04 -2.69
CA ASP A 121 22.69 -11.90 -3.02
C ASP A 121 22.44 -13.39 -2.67
N SER A 122 21.38 -13.95 -3.22
CA SER A 122 20.96 -15.33 -2.96
C SER A 122 20.69 -15.64 -1.46
N GLY A 123 20.36 -14.63 -0.67
CA GLY A 123 20.08 -14.74 0.76
C GLY A 123 21.25 -14.37 1.67
N ALA A 124 22.40 -13.95 1.12
CA ALA A 124 23.53 -13.44 1.92
C ALA A 124 23.22 -12.07 2.54
N MET A 125 22.33 -11.28 1.96
CA MET A 125 21.91 -9.95 2.45
C MET A 125 23.08 -8.97 2.62
N ASP A 126 24.08 -9.00 1.76
CA ASP A 126 25.35 -8.33 2.00
C ASP A 126 25.78 -7.33 0.90
N LYS A 127 24.84 -6.95 -0.01
CA LYS A 127 25.15 -6.02 -1.12
C LYS A 127 24.49 -4.65 -1.00
N PHE A 128 23.72 -4.34 0.03
CA PHE A 128 23.04 -3.06 0.18
C PHE A 128 24.00 -1.86 0.12
N ALA A 129 25.10 -1.91 0.86
CA ALA A 129 26.05 -0.78 0.86
C ALA A 129 26.72 -0.52 -0.49
N ILE A 130 26.93 -1.55 -1.31
CA ILE A 130 27.53 -1.42 -2.64
C ILE A 130 26.49 -1.05 -3.71
N THR A 131 25.27 -1.54 -3.59
CA THR A 131 24.18 -1.36 -4.58
C THR A 131 23.45 -0.06 -4.34
N GLU A 132 23.01 0.17 -3.11
CA GLU A 132 22.16 1.29 -2.68
C GLU A 132 22.96 2.46 -2.10
N GLY A 133 24.25 2.22 -1.80
CA GLY A 133 25.13 3.17 -1.13
C GLY A 133 25.14 3.00 0.38
N SER A 134 26.15 3.62 1.03
CA SER A 134 26.36 3.51 2.48
C SER A 134 25.16 3.96 3.32
N THR A 135 24.33 4.87 2.79
CA THR A 135 23.13 5.36 3.46
C THR A 135 22.11 4.26 3.73
N SER A 136 22.06 3.23 2.88
CA SER A 136 21.16 2.07 3.04
C SER A 136 21.33 1.33 4.37
N MET A 137 22.50 1.45 5.00
CA MET A 137 22.81 0.82 6.29
C MET A 137 22.27 1.59 7.50
N GLY A 138 21.56 2.71 7.26
CA GLY A 138 20.99 3.55 8.30
C GLY A 138 19.75 2.95 8.94
N TYR A 139 19.62 3.09 10.26
CA TYR A 139 18.40 2.74 11.01
C TYR A 139 17.99 3.88 11.93
N TYR A 140 16.72 3.85 12.36
CA TYR A 140 16.20 4.75 13.38
C TYR A 140 16.01 4.07 14.72
N ASP A 141 16.06 4.88 15.79
CA ASP A 141 15.62 4.50 17.13
C ASP A 141 14.76 5.62 17.74
N ASP A 142 14.34 5.46 18.99
CA ASP A 142 13.45 6.39 19.69
C ASP A 142 14.05 7.76 20.01
N SER A 143 15.33 7.98 19.72
CA SER A 143 15.98 9.30 19.80
C SER A 143 15.56 10.24 18.65
N VAL A 144 15.03 9.68 17.54
CA VAL A 144 14.53 10.46 16.42
C VAL A 144 13.07 10.83 16.66
N PRO A 145 12.69 12.11 16.55
CA PRO A 145 11.32 12.56 16.78
C PRO A 145 10.30 11.74 15.98
N GLY A 146 9.22 11.30 16.63
CA GLY A 146 8.14 10.54 16.04
C GLY A 146 8.33 9.02 16.07
N ILE A 147 9.53 8.49 15.98
CA ILE A 147 9.75 7.02 16.03
C ILE A 147 9.21 6.42 17.33
N SER A 148 9.33 7.11 18.46
CA SER A 148 8.72 6.70 19.72
C SER A 148 7.21 6.44 19.60
N ILE A 149 6.48 7.17 18.76
CA ILE A 149 5.04 6.96 18.53
C ILE A 149 4.79 5.60 17.85
N LEU A 150 5.57 5.25 16.83
CA LEU A 150 5.46 3.93 16.19
C LEU A 150 5.81 2.82 17.17
N TRP A 151 6.87 3.00 17.96
CA TRP A 151 7.30 2.03 18.95
C TRP A 151 6.32 1.91 20.11
N ASP A 152 5.67 3.00 20.54
CA ASP A 152 4.58 2.97 21.51
C ASP A 152 3.38 2.15 21.01
N TYR A 153 3.01 2.29 19.75
CA TYR A 153 1.99 1.45 19.16
C TYR A 153 2.41 -0.03 19.12
N ALA A 154 3.63 -0.33 18.69
CA ALA A 154 4.16 -1.69 18.71
C ALA A 154 4.24 -2.28 20.13
N ASN A 155 4.56 -1.46 21.14
CA ASN A 155 4.58 -1.86 22.55
C ASN A 155 3.19 -2.10 23.12
N GLN A 156 2.18 -1.33 22.68
CA GLN A 156 0.81 -1.46 23.18
C GLN A 156 0.03 -2.58 22.52
N TYR A 157 0.34 -2.88 21.26
CA TYR A 157 -0.43 -3.80 20.41
C TYR A 157 0.47 -4.89 19.84
N ALA A 158 0.32 -5.21 18.55
CA ALA A 158 1.03 -6.32 17.93
C ALA A 158 1.87 -5.87 16.73
N LEU A 159 3.10 -6.38 16.69
CA LEU A 159 4.08 -6.18 15.62
C LEU A 159 4.43 -7.54 15.01
N ALA A 160 4.63 -7.63 13.69
CA ALA A 160 5.20 -8.80 13.06
C ALA A 160 6.64 -8.52 12.62
N ASP A 161 7.58 -9.39 12.99
CA ASP A 161 9.00 -9.28 12.62
C ASP A 161 9.42 -10.22 11.49
N ARG A 162 8.45 -10.90 10.87
CA ARG A 162 8.63 -11.76 9.71
C ARG A 162 7.59 -11.50 8.61
N PHE A 163 7.27 -10.22 8.41
CA PHE A 163 6.45 -9.76 7.30
C PHE A 163 7.36 -9.26 6.18
N PHE A 164 7.20 -9.81 4.99
CA PHE A 164 8.08 -9.59 3.84
C PHE A 164 7.33 -8.88 2.70
N SER A 165 8.03 -8.10 1.89
CA SER A 165 7.49 -7.70 0.59
C SER A 165 7.20 -8.95 -0.25
N SER A 166 6.06 -8.97 -0.93
CA SER A 166 5.52 -10.19 -1.55
C SER A 166 6.28 -10.67 -2.77
N VAL A 167 7.08 -9.80 -3.38
CA VAL A 167 7.84 -10.11 -4.60
C VAL A 167 9.08 -9.21 -4.68
N ILE A 168 10.11 -9.70 -5.36
CA ILE A 168 11.26 -8.85 -5.75
C ILE A 168 10.79 -7.93 -6.86
N GLY A 169 10.37 -6.72 -6.50
CA GLY A 169 9.80 -5.73 -7.41
C GLY A 169 9.53 -4.40 -6.71
N GLU A 170 9.17 -3.41 -7.49
CA GLU A 170 8.88 -2.07 -6.99
C GLU A 170 7.52 -1.96 -6.29
N ALA A 171 7.21 -0.78 -5.74
CA ALA A 171 6.03 -0.50 -4.95
C ALA A 171 4.70 -0.97 -5.58
N PRO A 172 4.33 -0.59 -6.82
CA PRO A 172 3.05 -1.00 -7.41
C PRO A 172 2.90 -2.51 -7.53
N THR A 173 4.00 -3.23 -7.77
CA THR A 173 4.03 -4.69 -7.85
C THR A 173 3.61 -5.32 -6.53
N ASN A 174 4.21 -4.88 -5.44
CA ASN A 174 3.90 -5.38 -4.08
C ASN A 174 2.49 -4.99 -3.62
N GLN A 175 2.04 -3.79 -3.99
CA GLN A 175 0.68 -3.32 -3.73
C GLN A 175 -0.37 -4.19 -4.45
N LEU A 176 -0.11 -4.63 -5.68
CA LEU A 176 -0.98 -5.56 -6.40
C LEU A 176 -1.09 -6.92 -5.70
N TYR A 177 -0.01 -7.41 -5.09
CA TYR A 177 -0.08 -8.63 -4.26
C TYR A 177 -1.02 -8.45 -3.05
N MET A 178 -1.04 -7.28 -2.42
CA MET A 178 -1.93 -6.99 -1.29
C MET A 178 -3.41 -7.04 -1.68
N VAL A 179 -3.77 -6.69 -2.91
CA VAL A 179 -5.17 -6.62 -3.32
C VAL A 179 -5.63 -7.75 -4.22
N ALA A 180 -4.70 -8.46 -4.89
CA ALA A 180 -5.03 -9.49 -5.88
C ALA A 180 -4.16 -10.74 -5.80
N ALA A 181 -3.15 -10.78 -4.91
CA ALA A 181 -2.16 -11.86 -4.81
C ALA A 181 -1.46 -12.17 -6.15
N SER A 182 -1.30 -11.16 -6.99
CA SER A 182 -0.67 -11.24 -8.31
C SER A 182 -0.20 -9.85 -8.75
N ASP A 183 0.97 -9.79 -9.30
CA ASP A 183 1.60 -8.60 -9.85
C ASP A 183 1.34 -8.40 -11.35
N ASN A 184 0.64 -9.32 -11.99
CA ASN A 184 0.48 -9.38 -13.45
C ASN A 184 1.84 -9.35 -14.21
N ASN A 185 2.89 -9.92 -13.60
CA ASN A 185 4.28 -9.90 -14.06
C ASN A 185 4.88 -8.48 -14.19
N PHE A 186 4.37 -7.52 -13.44
CA PHE A 186 5.03 -6.22 -13.28
C PHE A 186 6.19 -6.39 -12.29
N ILE A 187 7.35 -5.89 -12.67
CA ILE A 187 8.55 -5.85 -11.82
C ILE A 187 9.06 -4.42 -11.65
N TYR A 188 8.58 -3.51 -12.47
CA TYR A 188 8.90 -2.09 -12.46
C TYR A 188 7.67 -1.25 -12.22
N SER A 189 7.86 -0.02 -11.78
CA SER A 189 6.78 0.96 -11.64
C SER A 189 6.19 1.32 -13.00
N VAL A 190 4.90 1.09 -13.14
CA VAL A 190 4.11 1.41 -14.31
C VAL A 190 2.88 2.17 -13.86
N GLN A 191 2.60 3.32 -14.46
CA GLN A 191 1.42 4.13 -14.13
C GLN A 191 0.12 3.32 -14.33
N PRO A 192 -0.89 3.44 -13.45
CA PRO A 192 -2.18 2.78 -13.62
C PRO A 192 -2.94 3.36 -14.82
N ALA A 193 -3.87 2.57 -15.36
CA ALA A 193 -4.70 2.98 -16.48
C ALA A 193 -5.79 4.00 -16.12
N PHE A 194 -6.14 4.08 -14.85
CA PHE A 194 -7.21 4.93 -14.34
C PHE A 194 -6.69 5.91 -13.29
N GLY A 195 -7.44 6.97 -13.04
CA GLY A 195 -7.12 7.98 -12.05
C GLY A 195 -7.90 9.28 -12.30
N PRO A 196 -7.92 10.20 -11.34
CA PRO A 196 -8.66 11.46 -11.45
C PRO A 196 -7.97 12.50 -12.32
N CYS A 197 -6.71 12.26 -12.71
CA CYS A 197 -5.86 13.20 -13.44
C CYS A 197 -5.49 12.66 -14.81
N ASN A 198 -5.06 13.56 -15.71
CA ASN A 198 -4.52 13.15 -17.00
C ASN A 198 -3.26 12.31 -16.77
N LEU A 199 -3.28 11.10 -17.28
CA LEU A 199 -2.17 10.17 -17.16
C LEU A 199 -1.15 10.40 -18.27
N PRO A 200 0.14 10.08 -18.05
CA PRO A 200 1.14 10.11 -19.10
C PRO A 200 0.83 9.10 -20.21
N ASP A 201 1.49 9.24 -21.35
CA ASP A 201 1.30 8.38 -22.54
C ASP A 201 1.62 6.90 -22.27
N SER A 202 2.45 6.61 -21.27
CA SER A 202 2.83 5.24 -20.88
C SER A 202 2.13 4.81 -19.61
N VAL A 203 1.02 4.10 -19.75
CA VAL A 203 0.25 3.52 -18.65
C VAL A 203 0.14 2.00 -18.80
N ALA A 204 -0.11 1.33 -17.68
CA ALA A 204 -0.40 -0.11 -17.70
C ALA A 204 -1.70 -0.40 -18.48
N MET A 205 -1.75 -1.56 -19.10
CA MET A 205 -3.02 -2.07 -19.61
C MET A 205 -3.99 -2.32 -18.43
N PRO A 206 -5.28 -1.97 -18.56
CA PRO A 206 -6.25 -2.22 -17.51
C PRO A 206 -6.28 -3.70 -17.10
N LEU A 207 -6.21 -3.95 -15.80
CA LEU A 207 -6.32 -5.30 -15.25
C LEU A 207 -7.79 -5.72 -15.17
N THR A 208 -8.06 -6.98 -15.53
CA THR A 208 -9.43 -7.53 -15.58
C THR A 208 -9.61 -8.79 -14.74
N PHE A 209 -8.54 -9.31 -14.12
CA PHE A 209 -8.66 -10.42 -13.20
C PHE A 209 -9.19 -9.95 -11.82
N PRO A 210 -9.81 -10.86 -11.03
CA PRO A 210 -10.43 -10.47 -9.77
C PRO A 210 -9.44 -9.93 -8.73
N ASN A 211 -9.89 -8.95 -7.96
CA ASN A 211 -9.21 -8.42 -6.78
C ASN A 211 -10.14 -8.47 -5.54
N ILE A 212 -9.64 -8.07 -4.39
CA ILE A 212 -10.40 -8.12 -3.15
C ILE A 212 -11.65 -7.21 -3.19
N GLY A 213 -11.59 -6.07 -3.86
CA GLY A 213 -12.74 -5.17 -4.02
C GLY A 213 -13.89 -5.83 -4.77
N ASP A 214 -13.58 -6.63 -5.80
CA ASP A 214 -14.59 -7.43 -6.51
C ASP A 214 -15.27 -8.43 -5.58
N GLN A 215 -14.46 -9.15 -4.77
CA GLN A 215 -14.99 -10.16 -3.85
C GLN A 215 -15.87 -9.55 -2.76
N LEU A 216 -15.44 -8.40 -2.18
CA LEU A 216 -16.20 -7.66 -1.18
C LEU A 216 -17.52 -7.17 -1.76
N SER A 217 -17.48 -6.54 -2.95
CA SER A 217 -18.67 -6.04 -3.66
C SER A 217 -19.65 -7.17 -3.97
N GLN A 218 -19.15 -8.30 -4.50
CA GLN A 218 -19.97 -9.46 -4.82
C GLN A 218 -20.65 -10.06 -3.56
N LYS A 219 -19.97 -9.98 -2.42
CA LYS A 219 -20.49 -10.48 -1.13
C LYS A 219 -21.41 -9.46 -0.42
N GLY A 220 -21.51 -8.23 -0.92
CA GLY A 220 -22.26 -7.14 -0.28
C GLY A 220 -21.57 -6.59 0.99
N ILE A 221 -20.25 -6.70 1.08
CA ILE A 221 -19.44 -6.12 2.16
C ILE A 221 -19.07 -4.71 1.74
N SER A 222 -19.34 -3.72 2.60
CA SER A 222 -18.95 -2.33 2.32
C SER A 222 -17.43 -2.17 2.34
N TRP A 223 -16.89 -1.50 1.33
CA TRP A 223 -15.46 -1.21 1.24
C TRP A 223 -15.20 0.06 0.44
N GLY A 224 -14.00 0.61 0.59
CA GLY A 224 -13.57 1.79 -0.17
C GLY A 224 -12.10 2.11 0.04
N VAL A 225 -11.65 3.08 -0.73
CA VAL A 225 -10.28 3.59 -0.70
C VAL A 225 -10.32 5.07 -0.35
N TYR A 226 -9.44 5.49 0.56
CA TYR A 226 -9.14 6.89 0.81
C TYR A 226 -7.68 7.14 0.44
N GLN A 227 -7.45 8.06 -0.49
CA GLN A 227 -6.12 8.46 -0.91
C GLN A 227 -5.95 9.96 -0.72
N GLU A 228 -4.84 10.38 -0.10
CA GLU A 228 -4.57 11.80 0.02
C GLU A 228 -4.38 12.45 -1.34
N ASP A 229 -4.90 13.67 -1.45
CA ASP A 229 -4.86 14.50 -2.66
C ASP A 229 -5.51 13.84 -3.89
N PHE A 230 -6.43 12.89 -3.72
CA PHE A 230 -7.15 12.27 -4.83
C PHE A 230 -7.96 13.32 -5.60
N GLY A 231 -7.52 13.61 -6.83
CA GLY A 231 -8.09 14.67 -7.66
C GLY A 231 -7.32 15.98 -7.65
N VAL A 232 -6.30 16.12 -6.80
CA VAL A 232 -5.36 17.25 -6.81
C VAL A 232 -4.14 16.88 -7.66
N CYS A 233 -4.21 17.13 -8.97
CA CYS A 233 -3.25 16.60 -9.95
C CYS A 233 -1.79 17.08 -9.79
N SER A 234 -1.55 18.08 -8.96
CA SER A 234 -0.19 18.53 -8.61
C SER A 234 0.43 17.77 -7.42
N ALA A 235 -0.36 17.00 -6.67
CA ALA A 235 0.07 16.32 -5.47
C ALA A 235 -0.28 14.81 -5.47
N TYR A 236 -1.34 14.43 -6.21
CA TYR A 236 -1.77 13.04 -6.34
C TYR A 236 -0.67 12.16 -6.95
N ASN A 237 -0.34 11.07 -6.27
CA ASN A 237 0.54 10.03 -6.80
C ASN A 237 -0.28 8.79 -7.23
N PRO A 238 -0.42 8.55 -8.55
CA PRO A 238 -1.19 7.43 -9.06
C PRO A 238 -0.59 6.06 -8.72
N LEU A 239 0.72 5.96 -8.46
CA LEU A 239 1.41 4.71 -8.15
C LEU A 239 1.07 4.16 -6.76
N HIS A 240 0.48 4.98 -5.87
CA HIS A 240 0.15 4.55 -4.51
C HIS A 240 -1.14 3.73 -4.40
N ASN A 241 -1.97 3.69 -5.47
CA ASN A 241 -3.29 3.09 -5.39
C ASN A 241 -3.45 1.90 -6.35
N PRO A 242 -3.31 0.66 -5.85
CA PRO A 242 -3.40 -0.53 -6.70
C PRO A 242 -4.78 -0.71 -7.34
N PHE A 243 -5.84 -0.16 -6.77
CA PHE A 243 -7.19 -0.29 -7.35
C PHE A 243 -7.35 0.50 -8.64
N GLN A 244 -6.51 1.50 -8.91
CA GLN A 244 -6.51 2.27 -10.15
C GLN A 244 -5.99 1.48 -11.36
N TYR A 245 -5.42 0.30 -11.16
CA TYR A 245 -5.04 -0.60 -12.25
C TYR A 245 -6.22 -1.42 -12.78
N PHE A 246 -7.30 -1.60 -12.01
CA PHE A 246 -8.39 -2.52 -12.32
C PHE A 246 -9.60 -1.82 -12.92
N THR A 247 -10.14 -2.39 -14.02
CA THR A 247 -11.38 -1.92 -14.66
C THR A 247 -12.57 -1.92 -13.70
N SER A 248 -12.62 -2.88 -12.77
CA SER A 248 -13.75 -3.09 -11.88
C SER A 248 -13.78 -2.19 -10.65
N THR A 249 -12.62 -1.72 -10.16
CA THR A 249 -12.52 -1.11 -8.83
C THR A 249 -11.96 0.30 -8.80
N HIS A 250 -11.49 0.85 -9.92
CA HIS A 250 -10.86 2.18 -9.98
C HIS A 250 -11.78 3.33 -9.48
N GLN A 251 -13.09 3.16 -9.50
CA GLN A 251 -14.06 4.19 -9.04
C GLN A 251 -14.30 4.17 -7.52
N SER A 252 -13.67 3.29 -6.78
CA SER A 252 -13.92 3.11 -5.33
C SER A 252 -13.09 4.04 -4.44
N THR A 253 -12.44 5.05 -5.02
CA THR A 253 -11.53 5.96 -4.30
C THR A 253 -12.18 7.30 -4.03
N LYS A 254 -12.01 7.79 -2.79
CA LYS A 254 -12.32 9.14 -2.31
C LYS A 254 -11.04 9.86 -1.91
N ASP A 255 -11.13 11.19 -1.82
CA ASP A 255 -10.07 11.97 -1.18
C ASP A 255 -10.02 11.71 0.34
N TYR A 256 -8.81 11.58 0.89
CA TYR A 256 -8.63 11.27 2.31
C TYR A 256 -9.18 12.36 3.25
N SER A 257 -9.31 13.60 2.79
CA SER A 257 -9.94 14.68 3.57
C SER A 257 -11.39 14.36 3.99
N GLU A 258 -12.06 13.42 3.32
CA GLU A 258 -13.39 12.94 3.69
C GLU A 258 -13.36 11.92 4.84
N PHE A 259 -12.21 11.28 5.11
CA PHE A 259 -12.12 10.14 6.04
C PHE A 259 -12.66 10.46 7.44
N ALA A 260 -12.17 11.54 8.04
CA ALA A 260 -12.57 11.91 9.42
C ALA A 260 -14.07 12.26 9.50
N SER A 261 -14.63 12.93 8.47
CA SER A 261 -16.04 13.25 8.41
C SER A 261 -16.93 12.02 8.21
N ASP A 262 -16.50 11.07 7.38
CA ASP A 262 -17.22 9.80 7.18
C ASP A 262 -17.19 8.94 8.46
N VAL A 263 -16.06 8.87 9.16
CA VAL A 263 -15.97 8.22 10.48
C VAL A 263 -16.92 8.86 11.50
N ALA A 264 -16.92 10.19 11.60
CA ALA A 264 -17.79 10.92 12.52
C ALA A 264 -19.29 10.78 12.18
N ALA A 265 -19.61 10.64 10.88
CA ALA A 265 -20.97 10.44 10.40
C ALA A 265 -21.47 8.98 10.50
N GLY A 266 -20.65 8.06 11.03
CA GLY A 266 -21.04 6.65 11.13
C GLY A 266 -20.99 5.90 9.80
N LYS A 267 -20.17 6.35 8.84
CA LYS A 267 -20.08 5.82 7.48
C LYS A 267 -18.80 5.04 7.18
N LEU A 268 -18.04 4.63 8.21
CA LEU A 268 -16.83 3.83 7.99
C LEU A 268 -17.18 2.49 7.36
N PRO A 269 -16.66 2.17 6.15
CA PRO A 269 -16.88 0.86 5.53
C PRO A 269 -16.26 -0.29 6.37
N SER A 270 -16.70 -1.52 6.10
CA SER A 270 -16.16 -2.73 6.73
C SER A 270 -14.68 -2.98 6.36
N VAL A 271 -14.29 -2.62 5.12
CA VAL A 271 -12.88 -2.70 4.68
C VAL A 271 -12.49 -1.38 4.04
N VAL A 272 -11.42 -0.79 4.54
CA VAL A 272 -10.89 0.49 4.05
C VAL A 272 -9.42 0.33 3.71
N PHE A 273 -9.00 0.86 2.57
CA PHE A 273 -7.60 1.01 2.21
C PHE A 273 -7.25 2.50 2.22
N VAL A 274 -6.13 2.83 2.82
CA VAL A 274 -5.66 4.22 2.95
C VAL A 274 -4.26 4.35 2.38
N PHE A 275 -4.08 5.33 1.50
CA PHE A 275 -2.81 5.63 0.85
C PHE A 275 -2.47 7.11 1.07
N PRO A 276 -1.37 7.44 1.76
CA PRO A 276 -0.93 8.81 1.92
C PRO A 276 -0.37 9.39 0.62
N ASN A 277 -0.19 10.71 0.56
CA ASN A 277 0.51 11.39 -0.51
C ASN A 277 2.04 11.28 -0.34
N ASN A 278 2.81 11.87 -1.27
CA ASN A 278 4.27 11.80 -1.24
C ASN A 278 4.89 12.47 0.00
N SER A 279 4.25 13.47 0.63
CA SER A 279 4.85 14.11 1.80
C SER A 279 4.69 13.29 3.08
N ASP A 280 3.68 12.41 3.10
CA ASP A 280 3.23 11.67 4.27
C ASP A 280 3.43 10.14 4.15
N ASP A 281 4.01 9.68 3.03
CA ASP A 281 4.18 8.26 2.71
C ASP A 281 5.41 7.58 3.35
N MET A 282 6.32 8.34 3.96
CA MET A 282 7.63 7.93 4.47
C MET A 282 8.66 7.53 3.40
N HIS A 283 8.36 7.71 2.11
CA HIS A 283 9.33 7.42 1.05
C HIS A 283 10.56 8.32 1.17
N PRO A 284 11.79 7.77 1.18
CA PRO A 284 13.01 8.55 1.19
C PRO A 284 13.05 9.57 0.04
N GLY A 285 13.39 10.81 0.35
CA GLY A 285 13.42 11.89 -0.62
C GLY A 285 12.10 12.63 -0.84
N ASN A 286 10.97 12.11 -0.37
CA ASN A 286 9.66 12.79 -0.48
C ASN A 286 9.41 13.76 0.67
N GLY A 287 9.79 13.39 1.88
CA GLY A 287 9.58 14.19 3.09
C GLY A 287 10.24 13.57 4.32
N PRO A 288 10.16 14.27 5.47
CA PRO A 288 10.58 13.67 6.74
C PRO A 288 9.68 12.50 7.12
N ILE A 289 10.25 11.44 7.69
CA ILE A 289 9.45 10.29 8.18
C ILE A 289 8.46 10.70 9.27
N THR A 290 8.76 11.79 10.01
CA THR A 290 7.88 12.36 11.03
C THR A 290 6.53 12.81 10.47
N ASN A 291 6.43 13.21 9.21
CA ASN A 291 5.17 13.55 8.57
C ASN A 291 4.26 12.30 8.47
N GLY A 292 4.78 11.20 7.92
CA GLY A 292 4.04 9.96 7.81
C GLY A 292 3.66 9.38 9.17
N ILE A 293 4.52 9.53 10.19
CA ILE A 293 4.19 9.12 11.56
C ILE A 293 3.04 9.97 12.12
N ALA A 294 3.04 11.28 11.88
CA ALA A 294 1.97 12.18 12.30
C ALA A 294 0.64 11.87 11.58
N PHE A 295 0.71 11.51 10.27
CA PHE A 295 -0.43 11.02 9.51
C PHE A 295 -1.03 9.76 10.15
N LEU A 296 -0.20 8.74 10.41
CA LEU A 296 -0.63 7.49 11.06
C LEU A 296 -1.24 7.74 12.45
N ASP A 297 -0.60 8.57 13.27
CA ASP A 297 -1.07 8.91 14.61
C ASP A 297 -2.43 9.61 14.58
N THR A 298 -2.62 10.52 13.61
CA THR A 298 -3.89 11.23 13.40
C THR A 298 -5.00 10.27 12.99
N LEU A 299 -4.74 9.37 12.05
CA LEU A 299 -5.68 8.34 11.59
C LEU A 299 -6.09 7.42 12.77
N VAL A 300 -5.11 6.91 13.50
CA VAL A 300 -5.37 6.02 14.65
C VAL A 300 -6.16 6.75 15.74
N LYS A 301 -5.84 7.99 16.05
CA LYS A 301 -6.58 8.81 17.04
C LYS A 301 -8.01 9.09 16.59
N THR A 302 -8.24 9.34 15.30
CA THR A 302 -9.57 9.52 14.72
C THR A 302 -10.42 8.28 14.94
N LEU A 303 -9.88 7.10 14.66
CA LEU A 303 -10.58 5.83 14.85
C LEU A 303 -10.78 5.50 16.33
N LYS A 304 -9.78 5.74 17.18
CA LYS A 304 -9.89 5.57 18.66
C LYS A 304 -10.99 6.44 19.28
N GLY A 305 -11.25 7.61 18.71
CA GLY A 305 -12.32 8.51 19.13
C GLY A 305 -13.71 8.15 18.61
N SER A 306 -13.83 7.14 17.74
CA SER A 306 -15.08 6.76 17.08
C SER A 306 -15.83 5.64 17.80
N SER A 307 -17.13 5.49 17.48
CA SER A 307 -17.94 4.36 17.94
C SER A 307 -17.51 3.02 17.36
N PHE A 308 -16.73 3.02 16.27
CA PHE A 308 -16.24 1.81 15.61
C PHE A 308 -15.04 1.16 16.31
N TRP A 309 -14.32 1.91 17.16
CA TRP A 309 -13.03 1.49 17.70
C TRP A 309 -13.00 0.08 18.27
N ASN A 310 -13.99 -0.28 19.06
CA ASN A 310 -14.02 -1.58 19.75
C ASN A 310 -14.06 -2.80 18.82
N THR A 311 -14.38 -2.60 17.55
CA THR A 311 -14.46 -3.65 16.51
C THR A 311 -13.57 -3.37 15.31
N THR A 312 -12.68 -2.37 15.42
CA THR A 312 -11.77 -1.95 14.33
C THR A 312 -10.38 -2.52 14.52
N ALA A 313 -9.79 -2.99 13.42
CA ALA A 313 -8.38 -3.31 13.29
C ALA A 313 -7.73 -2.35 12.29
N VAL A 314 -6.73 -1.58 12.74
CA VAL A 314 -5.85 -0.81 11.86
C VAL A 314 -4.62 -1.65 11.58
N VAL A 315 -4.38 -1.93 10.30
CA VAL A 315 -3.27 -2.74 9.80
C VAL A 315 -2.34 -1.81 9.03
N ILE A 316 -1.20 -1.48 9.59
CA ILE A 316 -0.21 -0.58 8.98
C ILE A 316 0.91 -1.45 8.42
N ASN A 317 1.22 -1.27 7.15
CA ASN A 317 2.28 -1.99 6.45
C ASN A 317 3.05 -1.06 5.50
N TRP A 318 4.23 -1.52 5.06
CA TRP A 318 5.05 -0.87 4.03
C TRP A 318 5.12 -1.77 2.80
N ASP A 319 5.16 -1.19 1.63
CA ASP A 319 5.12 -1.93 0.35
C ASP A 319 6.45 -2.59 -0.02
N THR A 320 7.55 -1.86 0.10
CA THR A 320 8.91 -2.35 -0.18
C THR A 320 9.91 -1.90 0.88
N GLY A 321 11.10 -2.50 0.86
CA GLY A 321 12.20 -2.04 1.69
C GLY A 321 12.87 -0.76 1.23
N GLY A 322 12.61 -0.29 -0.01
CA GLY A 322 13.15 0.96 -0.56
C GLY A 322 14.66 1.06 -0.56
N GLY A 323 15.38 -0.07 -0.75
CA GLY A 323 16.84 -0.09 -0.71
C GLY A 323 17.44 -0.09 0.71
N TRP A 324 16.64 0.02 1.77
CA TRP A 324 17.13 -0.05 3.15
C TRP A 324 17.52 -1.47 3.53
N TYR A 325 18.65 -1.59 4.21
CA TYR A 325 19.20 -2.85 4.69
C TYR A 325 18.22 -3.58 5.63
N ASP A 326 18.11 -4.88 5.40
CA ASP A 326 17.52 -5.83 6.33
C ASP A 326 18.42 -7.07 6.41
N HIS A 327 18.72 -7.54 7.63
CA HIS A 327 19.65 -8.66 7.83
C HIS A 327 19.02 -10.03 7.59
N ALA A 328 17.69 -10.13 7.57
CA ALA A 328 17.00 -11.42 7.52
C ALA A 328 16.69 -11.84 6.09
N PRO A 329 17.22 -12.98 5.62
CA PRO A 329 16.93 -13.44 4.27
C PRO A 329 15.46 -13.80 4.10
N PRO A 330 14.87 -13.43 2.94
CA PRO A 330 13.49 -13.81 2.64
C PRO A 330 13.39 -15.33 2.43
N PRO A 331 12.30 -15.95 2.91
CA PRO A 331 12.03 -17.36 2.63
C PRO A 331 11.58 -17.57 1.19
N SER A 332 11.84 -18.76 0.66
CA SER A 332 11.32 -19.16 -0.64
C SER A 332 9.86 -19.60 -0.52
N VAL A 333 8.97 -19.00 -1.32
CA VAL A 333 7.54 -19.31 -1.34
C VAL A 333 7.03 -19.74 -2.70
N ASP A 334 7.57 -19.17 -3.77
CA ASP A 334 7.26 -19.49 -5.16
C ASP A 334 8.41 -19.05 -6.09
N SER A 335 8.17 -19.06 -7.39
CA SER A 335 9.18 -18.68 -8.41
C SER A 335 9.46 -17.17 -8.47
N GLN A 336 8.58 -16.33 -7.93
CA GLN A 336 8.77 -14.88 -7.89
C GLN A 336 9.63 -14.45 -6.70
N GLY A 337 9.68 -15.27 -5.65
CA GLY A 337 10.39 -15.01 -4.41
C GLY A 337 9.74 -13.93 -3.56
N LEU A 338 10.22 -13.78 -2.32
CA LEU A 338 9.93 -12.63 -1.47
C LEU A 338 11.11 -11.66 -1.51
N ASN A 339 10.86 -10.39 -1.19
CA ASN A 339 11.91 -9.40 -0.98
C ASN A 339 12.17 -9.23 0.52
N VAL A 340 12.87 -8.18 0.92
CA VAL A 340 13.23 -7.88 2.32
C VAL A 340 12.00 -7.79 3.22
N ARG A 341 12.24 -7.93 4.53
CA ARG A 341 11.20 -7.65 5.52
C ARG A 341 10.82 -6.19 5.50
N VAL A 342 9.52 -5.97 5.63
CA VAL A 342 8.95 -4.64 5.89
C VAL A 342 8.13 -4.68 7.18
N PRO A 343 7.88 -3.56 7.86
CA PRO A 343 7.10 -3.60 9.09
C PRO A 343 5.63 -3.94 8.85
N LEU A 344 5.01 -4.60 9.83
CA LEU A 344 3.56 -4.79 9.92
C LEU A 344 3.11 -4.58 11.36
N LEU A 345 2.25 -3.58 11.60
CA LEU A 345 1.63 -3.32 12.88
C LEU A 345 0.12 -3.57 12.80
N VAL A 346 -0.43 -4.17 13.86
CA VAL A 346 -1.88 -4.26 14.06
C VAL A 346 -2.25 -3.50 15.32
N ILE A 347 -3.01 -2.42 15.16
CA ILE A 347 -3.46 -1.53 16.24
C ILE A 347 -4.96 -1.73 16.41
N SER A 348 -5.36 -2.40 17.50
CA SER A 348 -6.76 -2.78 17.75
C SER A 348 -6.98 -3.14 19.22
N PRO A 349 -8.14 -2.88 19.80
CA PRO A 349 -8.53 -3.49 21.08
C PRO A 349 -8.56 -5.02 21.04
N LEU A 350 -8.70 -5.59 19.84
CA LEU A 350 -8.76 -7.04 19.58
C LEU A 350 -7.39 -7.65 19.29
N ALA A 351 -6.35 -6.84 19.10
CA ALA A 351 -4.99 -7.32 18.93
C ALA A 351 -4.42 -7.86 20.24
N LYS A 352 -3.47 -8.78 20.14
CA LYS A 352 -2.64 -9.18 21.30
C LYS A 352 -1.85 -7.95 21.77
N GLU A 353 -1.72 -7.82 23.06
CA GLU A 353 -0.97 -6.71 23.67
C GLU A 353 0.48 -7.11 23.90
N HIS A 354 1.40 -6.17 23.66
CA HIS A 354 2.84 -6.37 23.85
C HIS A 354 3.36 -7.61 23.10
N TYR A 355 2.89 -7.81 21.87
CA TYR A 355 3.11 -9.05 21.15
C TYR A 355 3.94 -8.85 19.88
N VAL A 356 4.94 -9.70 19.68
CA VAL A 356 5.67 -9.81 18.40
C VAL A 356 5.37 -11.17 17.78
N SER A 357 4.76 -11.16 16.61
CA SER A 357 4.54 -12.36 15.81
C SER A 357 5.80 -12.71 15.02
N HIS A 358 6.18 -14.01 15.08
CA HIS A 358 7.26 -14.57 14.28
C HIS A 358 6.74 -15.45 13.14
N VAL A 359 5.44 -15.39 12.86
CA VAL A 359 4.84 -16.10 11.72
C VAL A 359 5.34 -15.47 10.43
N GLN A 360 5.70 -16.31 9.46
CA GLN A 360 6.05 -15.84 8.12
C GLN A 360 4.81 -15.28 7.43
N LEU A 361 4.85 -14.00 7.09
CA LEU A 361 3.77 -13.23 6.49
C LEU A 361 4.29 -12.43 5.29
N ASP A 362 3.37 -11.99 4.44
CA ASP A 362 3.62 -11.05 3.34
C ASP A 362 2.34 -10.24 3.04
N HIS A 363 2.33 -9.38 2.01
CA HIS A 363 1.13 -8.57 1.70
C HIS A 363 -0.11 -9.43 1.42
N VAL A 364 0.07 -10.65 0.85
CA VAL A 364 -1.05 -11.59 0.62
C VAL A 364 -1.66 -12.06 1.94
N SER A 365 -0.92 -11.97 3.05
CA SER A 365 -1.43 -12.32 4.38
C SER A 365 -2.52 -11.36 4.87
N ILE A 366 -2.43 -10.09 4.50
CA ILE A 366 -3.47 -9.08 4.77
C ILE A 366 -4.73 -9.40 3.96
N LEU A 367 -4.57 -9.64 2.66
CA LEU A 367 -5.65 -10.08 1.77
C LEU A 367 -6.36 -11.32 2.32
N LYS A 368 -5.59 -12.33 2.71
CA LYS A 368 -6.14 -13.58 3.25
C LYS A 368 -6.89 -13.39 4.55
N PHE A 369 -6.42 -12.51 5.43
CA PHE A 369 -7.13 -12.15 6.66
C PHE A 369 -8.49 -11.53 6.37
N ILE A 370 -8.55 -10.58 5.42
CA ILE A 370 -9.81 -9.99 4.97
C ILE A 370 -10.73 -11.08 4.44
N GLN A 371 -10.24 -11.96 3.56
CA GLN A 371 -11.04 -13.06 3.01
C GLN A 371 -11.58 -14.00 4.10
N ASN A 372 -10.72 -14.43 5.01
CA ASN A 372 -11.10 -15.31 6.10
C ASN A 372 -12.17 -14.68 7.01
N ASN A 373 -12.03 -13.38 7.29
CA ASN A 373 -12.96 -12.65 8.14
C ASN A 373 -14.40 -12.60 7.59
N TRP A 374 -14.56 -12.52 6.27
CA TRP A 374 -15.88 -12.50 5.63
C TRP A 374 -16.23 -13.76 4.85
N GLY A 375 -15.43 -14.82 4.95
CA GLY A 375 -15.68 -16.10 4.28
C GLY A 375 -15.65 -16.01 2.77
N LEU A 376 -14.66 -15.27 2.25
CA LEU A 376 -14.36 -15.18 0.83
C LEU A 376 -13.35 -16.29 0.45
N SER A 377 -13.39 -16.73 -0.80
CA SER A 377 -12.45 -17.74 -1.31
C SER A 377 -11.12 -17.12 -1.71
N PRO A 378 -10.00 -17.85 -1.62
CA PRO A 378 -8.73 -17.39 -2.18
C PRO A 378 -8.83 -17.07 -3.67
N LEU A 379 -8.12 -16.04 -4.12
CA LEU A 379 -8.09 -15.61 -5.52
C LEU A 379 -7.27 -16.54 -6.42
N ASN A 380 -6.19 -17.12 -5.87
CA ASN A 380 -5.26 -17.98 -6.61
C ASN A 380 -4.47 -18.90 -5.67
N THR A 381 -3.53 -19.66 -6.23
CA THR A 381 -2.68 -20.60 -5.48
C THR A 381 -1.79 -19.88 -4.47
N ARG A 382 -1.18 -18.74 -4.83
CA ARG A 382 -0.36 -17.95 -3.90
C ARG A 382 -1.16 -17.54 -2.67
N ASN A 383 -2.37 -17.03 -2.89
CA ASN A 383 -3.27 -16.64 -1.82
C ASN A 383 -3.72 -17.86 -0.96
N THR A 384 -3.92 -19.03 -1.57
CA THR A 384 -4.27 -20.25 -0.83
C THR A 384 -3.17 -20.67 0.13
N LEU A 385 -1.91 -20.60 -0.30
CA LEU A 385 -0.75 -21.09 0.45
C LEU A 385 -0.22 -20.10 1.50
N SER A 386 -0.54 -18.80 1.38
CA SER A 386 -0.08 -17.80 2.35
C SER A 386 -0.68 -18.03 3.73
N ASN A 387 0.03 -17.68 4.79
CA ASN A 387 -0.52 -17.50 6.12
C ASN A 387 -1.38 -16.23 6.15
N ASP A 388 -2.27 -16.09 7.13
CA ASP A 388 -2.94 -14.83 7.42
C ASP A 388 -2.38 -14.17 8.69
N ILE A 389 -2.84 -12.96 8.98
CA ILE A 389 -2.35 -12.17 10.12
C ILE A 389 -3.12 -12.46 11.43
N SER A 390 -3.90 -13.54 11.52
CA SER A 390 -4.73 -13.86 12.70
C SER A 390 -3.90 -14.11 13.95
N ASP A 391 -2.63 -14.51 13.82
CA ASP A 391 -1.72 -14.66 14.96
C ASP A 391 -1.50 -13.34 15.74
N LEU A 392 -1.76 -12.19 15.16
CA LEU A 392 -1.65 -10.88 15.82
C LEU A 392 -2.89 -10.54 16.67
N PHE A 393 -3.94 -11.34 16.64
CA PHE A 393 -5.21 -11.11 17.36
C PHE A 393 -5.39 -12.06 18.56
N LYS A 394 -6.28 -11.65 19.52
CA LYS A 394 -6.69 -12.41 20.71
C LYS A 394 -7.56 -13.59 20.34
#